data_f7f2f7253e70cba1f05073e3f57b0eca
#
_entry.id   f7f2f7253e70cba1f05073e3f57b0eca
#
_cell.length_a   1.000
_cell.length_b   1.000
_cell.length_c   1.000
_cell.angle_alpha   90.00
_cell.angle_beta   90.00
_cell.angle_gamma   90.00
#
_symmetry.space_group_name_H-M   'P 1'
#
loop_
_entity.id
_entity.type
_entity.pdbx_description
1 polymer ?
#
loop_
_entity_poly.entity_id
_entity_poly.type
_entity_poly.pdbx_seq_one_letter_code
_entity_poly.pdbx_strand_id
1 'polypeptide(L)'
;MKEIKAIIRPAKLPLLREKLRSIEGFPGMTVSKVEGCSAPSLQSPANLKEELTDYTPKIRIEIVAPDEVCNSIVDTIVDNARVGQMGDGLIWVTDIERAVFLYKTVPGATGR
;
A
#
# COMPACT_ATOMS: atom_id res chain seq x y z
N MET A 1 10.40 11.95 -6.95
CA MET A 1 9.07 11.41 -6.66
C MET A 1 9.06 9.90 -6.82
N LYS A 2 8.38 9.25 -5.90
CA LYS A 2 8.24 7.80 -5.93
C LYS A 2 6.77 7.44 -5.92
N GLU A 3 6.44 6.32 -6.55
CA GLU A 3 5.14 5.71 -6.41
C GLU A 3 5.27 4.50 -5.51
N ILE A 4 4.48 4.45 -4.45
CA ILE A 4 4.45 3.33 -3.52
C ILE A 4 3.13 2.62 -3.74
N LYS A 5 3.19 1.31 -4.02
CA LYS A 5 2.00 0.48 -4.12
C LYS A 5 2.09 -0.63 -3.10
N ALA A 6 0.99 -0.89 -2.44
CA ALA A 6 0.92 -1.95 -1.45
C ALA A 6 -0.38 -2.71 -1.60
N ILE A 7 -0.29 -4.02 -1.45
CA ILE A 7 -1.45 -4.90 -1.37
C ILE A 7 -1.45 -5.45 0.04
N ILE A 8 -2.51 -5.19 0.79
CA ILE A 8 -2.58 -5.56 2.19
C ILE A 8 -3.89 -6.25 2.53
N ARG A 9 -3.95 -6.85 3.70
CA ARG A 9 -5.18 -7.42 4.25
C ARG A 9 -6.15 -6.29 4.58
N PRO A 10 -7.44 -6.42 4.25
CA PRO A 10 -8.41 -5.35 4.52
C PRO A 10 -8.47 -4.95 5.99
N ALA A 11 -8.31 -5.90 6.91
CA ALA A 11 -8.40 -5.61 8.33
C ALA A 11 -7.30 -4.68 8.85
N LYS A 12 -6.20 -4.56 8.08
CA LYS A 12 -5.08 -3.70 8.49
C LYS A 12 -5.27 -2.24 8.08
N LEU A 13 -6.22 -1.96 7.21
CA LEU A 13 -6.36 -0.62 6.66
C LEU A 13 -6.66 0.46 7.70
N PRO A 14 -7.59 0.29 8.65
CA PRO A 14 -7.91 1.37 9.58
C PRO A 14 -6.71 1.85 10.38
N LEU A 15 -5.97 0.93 10.97
CA LEU A 15 -4.78 1.29 11.75
C LEU A 15 -3.70 1.89 10.86
N LEU A 16 -3.47 1.28 9.70
CA LEU A 16 -2.47 1.78 8.77
C LEU A 16 -2.79 3.20 8.32
N ARG A 17 -4.05 3.46 8.00
CA ARG A 17 -4.48 4.81 7.60
C ARG A 17 -4.15 5.82 8.69
N GLU A 18 -4.43 5.48 9.94
CA GLU A 18 -4.15 6.35 11.07
C GLU A 18 -2.65 6.63 11.21
N LYS A 19 -1.84 5.58 11.09
CA LYS A 19 -0.39 5.72 11.21
C LYS A 19 0.21 6.51 10.06
N LEU A 20 -0.25 6.28 8.85
CA LEU A 20 0.25 7.02 7.69
C LEU A 20 -0.07 8.51 7.79
N ARG A 21 -1.28 8.84 8.22
CA ARG A 21 -1.68 10.25 8.33
C ARG A 21 -0.86 11.03 9.35
N SER A 22 -0.22 10.36 10.29
CA SER A 22 0.62 11.04 11.27
C SER A 22 2.05 11.29 10.79
N ILE A 23 2.42 10.78 9.61
CA ILE A 23 3.74 11.05 9.06
C ILE A 23 3.77 12.49 8.52
N GLU A 24 4.76 13.26 8.97
CA GLU A 24 4.95 14.60 8.45
C GLU A 24 5.26 14.54 6.96
N GLY A 25 4.52 15.32 6.18
CA GLY A 25 4.70 15.33 4.73
C GLY A 25 3.94 14.23 3.99
N PHE A 26 3.10 13.48 4.68
CA PHE A 26 2.30 12.46 4.03
C PHE A 26 1.37 13.11 2.99
N PRO A 27 1.46 12.67 1.72
CA PRO A 27 0.74 13.36 0.63
C PRO A 27 -0.70 12.89 0.44
N GLY A 28 -1.12 11.86 1.14
CA GLY A 28 -2.41 11.23 0.90
C GLY A 28 -2.25 9.90 0.19
N MET A 29 -3.35 9.21 0.01
CA MET A 29 -3.33 7.89 -0.65
C MET A 29 -4.65 7.62 -1.34
N THR A 30 -4.58 6.78 -2.35
CA THR A 30 -5.74 6.23 -3.03
C THR A 30 -5.89 4.78 -2.64
N VAL A 31 -7.10 4.38 -2.31
CA VAL A 31 -7.38 3.03 -1.85
C VAL A 31 -8.41 2.40 -2.76
N SER A 32 -8.17 1.15 -3.14
CA SER A 32 -9.15 0.39 -3.91
C SER A 32 -9.26 -1.02 -3.36
N LYS A 33 -10.46 -1.58 -3.48
CA LYS A 33 -10.73 -2.96 -3.14
C LYS A 33 -10.35 -3.82 -4.33
N VAL A 34 -9.57 -4.84 -4.08
CA VAL A 34 -9.11 -5.77 -5.12
C VAL A 34 -9.24 -7.19 -4.61
N GLU A 35 -9.02 -8.12 -5.48
CA GLU A 35 -8.99 -9.51 -5.11
C GLU A 35 -7.63 -10.09 -5.49
N GLY A 36 -7.08 -10.89 -4.60
CA GLY A 36 -5.76 -11.45 -4.79
C GLY A 36 -5.78 -12.96 -4.69
N CYS A 37 -4.85 -13.56 -5.41
CA CYS A 37 -4.59 -14.99 -5.38
C CYS A 37 -3.14 -15.17 -4.99
N SER A 38 -2.91 -15.78 -3.82
CA SER A 38 -1.55 -15.97 -3.33
C SER A 38 -0.83 -17.06 -4.11
N ALA A 39 0.51 -17.01 -4.05
CA ALA A 39 1.32 -18.07 -4.65
C ALA A 39 0.98 -19.41 -4.00
N PRO A 40 0.99 -20.50 -4.78
CA PRO A 40 0.74 -21.82 -4.24
C PRO A 40 1.73 -22.18 -3.14
N SER A 41 1.23 -22.87 -2.10
CA SER A 41 2.07 -23.41 -1.06
C SER A 41 2.15 -24.91 -1.22
N LEU A 42 3.36 -25.44 -1.22
CA LEU A 42 3.61 -26.88 -1.32
C LEU A 42 3.75 -27.55 0.03
N GLN A 43 3.53 -26.83 1.11
CA GLN A 43 3.96 -27.27 2.42
C GLN A 43 2.87 -27.95 3.25
N SER A 44 1.61 -27.77 2.91
CA SER A 44 0.55 -28.31 3.76
C SER A 44 -0.71 -28.60 2.95
N PRO A 45 -1.36 -29.76 3.21
CA PRO A 45 -2.63 -30.07 2.58
C PRO A 45 -3.73 -29.07 2.90
N ALA A 46 -3.62 -28.38 4.04
CA ALA A 46 -4.60 -27.34 4.39
C ALA A 46 -4.57 -26.19 3.40
N ASN A 47 -3.42 -25.93 2.80
CA ASN A 47 -3.28 -24.86 1.82
C ASN A 47 -3.87 -25.21 0.47
N LEU A 48 -4.09 -26.49 0.20
CA LEU A 48 -4.73 -26.91 -1.04
C LEU A 48 -6.14 -26.31 -1.14
N LYS A 49 -6.85 -26.27 -0.02
CA LYS A 49 -8.19 -25.70 -0.01
C LYS A 49 -8.13 -24.21 -0.33
N GLU A 50 -7.14 -23.50 0.19
CA GLU A 50 -6.94 -22.09 -0.11
C GLU A 50 -6.54 -21.89 -1.57
N GLU A 51 -5.71 -22.78 -2.09
CA GLU A 51 -5.30 -22.72 -3.48
C GLU A 51 -6.48 -22.95 -4.43
N LEU A 52 -7.45 -23.72 -3.99
CA LEU A 52 -8.66 -23.96 -4.76
C LEU A 52 -9.68 -22.84 -4.59
N THR A 53 -9.48 -21.96 -3.64
CA THR A 53 -10.29 -20.76 -3.50
C THR A 53 -9.76 -19.74 -4.48
N ASP A 54 -10.61 -19.27 -5.37
CA ASP A 54 -10.17 -18.44 -6.47
C ASP A 54 -9.46 -17.18 -6.01
N TYR A 55 -10.11 -16.39 -5.16
CA TYR A 55 -9.56 -15.08 -4.77
C TYR A 55 -9.97 -14.70 -3.37
N THR A 56 -9.13 -13.90 -2.73
CA THR A 56 -9.45 -13.32 -1.43
C THR A 56 -9.47 -11.79 -1.54
N PRO A 57 -10.36 -11.14 -0.78
CA PRO A 57 -10.38 -9.68 -0.76
C PRO A 57 -9.07 -9.11 -0.23
N LYS A 58 -8.59 -8.08 -0.89
CA LYS A 58 -7.41 -7.33 -0.51
C LYS A 58 -7.68 -5.85 -0.71
N ILE A 59 -6.79 -5.04 -0.16
CA ILE A 59 -6.80 -3.59 -0.37
C ILE A 59 -5.53 -3.22 -1.12
N ARG A 60 -5.69 -2.41 -2.16
CA ARG A 60 -4.54 -1.81 -2.86
C ARG A 60 -4.44 -0.35 -2.44
N ILE A 61 -3.25 0.04 -2.05
CA ILE A 61 -2.93 1.42 -1.68
C ILE A 61 -1.95 1.96 -2.70
N GLU A 62 -2.19 3.19 -3.14
CA GLU A 62 -1.32 3.88 -4.07
C GLU A 62 -0.98 5.25 -3.49
N ILE A 63 0.31 5.55 -3.39
CA ILE A 63 0.81 6.80 -2.82
C ILE A 63 1.88 7.34 -3.74
N VAL A 64 1.78 8.62 -4.10
CA VAL A 64 2.83 9.32 -4.84
C VAL A 64 3.47 10.30 -3.85
N ALA A 65 4.75 10.09 -3.55
CA ALA A 65 5.40 10.80 -2.46
C ALA A 65 6.75 11.36 -2.87
N PRO A 66 7.16 12.49 -2.27
CA PRO A 66 8.53 12.96 -2.41
C PRO A 66 9.52 11.92 -1.90
N ASP A 67 10.73 11.93 -2.46
CA ASP A 67 11.76 10.97 -2.07
C ASP A 67 12.03 10.98 -0.57
N GLU A 68 11.99 12.16 0.05
CA GLU A 68 12.31 12.33 1.47
C GLU A 68 11.36 11.61 2.41
N VAL A 69 10.11 11.39 1.98
CA VAL A 69 9.09 10.76 2.83
C VAL A 69 8.89 9.30 2.49
N CYS A 70 9.45 8.85 1.37
CA CYS A 70 9.17 7.53 0.83
C CYS A 70 9.50 6.42 1.83
N ASN A 71 10.69 6.45 2.40
CA ASN A 71 11.11 5.37 3.31
C ASN A 71 10.26 5.32 4.57
N SER A 72 9.87 6.48 5.12
CA SER A 72 8.98 6.51 6.28
C SER A 72 7.64 5.86 5.98
N ILE A 73 7.11 6.11 4.79
CA ILE A 73 5.84 5.53 4.37
C ILE A 73 5.98 4.02 4.23
N VAL A 74 7.02 3.56 3.54
CA VAL A 74 7.25 2.13 3.32
C VAL A 74 7.40 1.41 4.66
N ASP A 75 8.24 1.94 5.55
CA ASP A 75 8.47 1.32 6.85
C ASP A 75 7.19 1.26 7.68
N THR A 76 6.39 2.31 7.63
CA THR A 76 5.12 2.34 8.36
C THR A 76 4.15 1.28 7.82
N ILE A 77 4.09 1.11 6.51
CA ILE A 77 3.24 0.07 5.92
C ILE A 77 3.71 -1.31 6.36
N VAL A 78 5.01 -1.57 6.27
CA VAL A 78 5.57 -2.87 6.66
C VAL A 78 5.26 -3.14 8.14
N ASP A 79 5.52 -2.18 9.01
CA ASP A 79 5.36 -2.39 10.45
C ASP A 79 3.91 -2.62 10.86
N ASN A 80 2.95 -2.03 10.15
CA ASN A 80 1.55 -2.06 10.56
C ASN A 80 0.67 -3.01 9.75
N ALA A 81 1.15 -3.49 8.60
CA ALA A 81 0.36 -4.38 7.75
C ALA A 81 0.81 -5.82 7.84
N ARG A 82 2.03 -6.07 8.32
CA ARG A 82 2.60 -7.41 8.37
C ARG A 82 2.13 -8.16 9.62
N VAL A 83 1.77 -9.44 9.44
CA VAL A 83 1.53 -10.35 10.56
C VAL A 83 2.52 -11.50 10.54
N GLY A 84 3.36 -11.61 9.52
CA GLY A 84 4.36 -12.65 9.41
C GLY A 84 3.85 -13.94 8.80
N GLN A 85 2.77 -13.88 8.06
CA GLN A 85 2.16 -15.05 7.44
C GLN A 85 2.01 -14.87 5.94
N MET A 86 1.95 -15.99 5.23
CA MET A 86 1.61 -15.97 3.82
C MET A 86 0.27 -15.27 3.63
N GLY A 87 0.17 -14.46 2.60
CA GLY A 87 -1.05 -13.69 2.35
C GLY A 87 -1.01 -12.29 2.94
N ASP A 88 0.10 -11.90 3.59
CA ASP A 88 0.28 -10.53 4.09
C ASP A 88 0.22 -9.49 2.97
N GLY A 89 0.59 -9.90 1.76
CA GLY A 89 0.64 -9.00 0.63
C GLY A 89 2.07 -8.60 0.29
N LEU A 90 2.19 -7.48 -0.38
CA LEU A 90 3.51 -6.98 -0.78
C LEU A 90 3.45 -5.47 -0.96
N ILE A 91 4.64 -4.89 -1.02
CA ILE A 91 4.79 -3.46 -1.25
C ILE A 91 5.95 -3.29 -2.23
N TRP A 92 5.82 -2.34 -3.14
CA TRP A 92 6.91 -2.02 -4.06
C TRP A 92 6.92 -0.53 -4.35
N VAL A 93 8.07 -0.05 -4.80
CA VAL A 93 8.31 1.35 -5.06
C VAL A 93 8.89 1.49 -6.45
N THR A 94 8.37 2.46 -7.20
CA THR A 94 8.91 2.79 -8.51
C THR A 94 9.21 4.27 -8.60
N ASP A 95 10.20 4.62 -9.40
CA ASP A 95 10.48 6.01 -9.71
C ASP A 95 9.40 6.57 -10.61
N ILE A 96 9.02 7.80 -10.36
CA ILE A 96 8.07 8.52 -11.21
C ILE A 96 8.85 9.60 -11.94
N GLU A 97 8.76 9.57 -13.27
CA GLU A 97 9.41 10.58 -14.09
C GLU A 97 8.79 11.95 -13.88
N ARG A 98 7.46 12.01 -13.77
CA ARG A 98 6.78 13.27 -13.55
C ARG A 98 5.45 13.03 -12.83
N ALA A 99 5.19 13.84 -11.81
CA ALA A 99 3.90 13.84 -11.13
C ALA A 99 3.53 15.27 -10.78
N VAL A 100 2.26 15.59 -10.92
CA VAL A 100 1.75 16.93 -10.64
C VAL A 100 0.54 16.79 -9.72
N PHE A 101 0.63 17.38 -8.53
CA PHE A 101 -0.51 17.46 -7.63
C PHE A 101 -1.40 18.62 -8.12
N LEU A 102 -2.63 18.29 -8.48
CA LEU A 102 -3.48 19.24 -9.18
C LEU A 102 -3.69 20.55 -8.42
N TYR A 103 -3.83 20.47 -7.10
CA TYR A 103 -4.05 21.68 -6.31
C TYR A 103 -2.83 22.63 -6.36
N LYS A 104 -1.66 22.11 -6.67
CA LYS A 104 -0.44 22.92 -6.75
C LYS A 104 -0.23 23.58 -8.10
N THR A 105 -1.07 23.29 -9.08
CA THR A 105 -0.95 23.89 -10.41
C THR A 105 -1.71 25.19 -10.53
N VAL A 106 -2.56 25.50 -9.55
CA VAL A 106 -3.34 26.72 -9.57
C VAL A 106 -2.44 27.91 -9.24
N PRO A 107 -2.42 28.97 -10.06
CA PRO A 107 -1.62 30.15 -9.73
C PRO A 107 -1.97 30.68 -8.36
N GLY A 108 -0.95 30.95 -7.54
CA GLY A 108 -1.13 31.42 -6.17
C GLY A 108 -1.37 30.34 -5.15
N ALA A 109 -1.49 29.06 -5.56
CA ALA A 109 -1.60 27.96 -4.61
C ALA A 109 -0.27 27.77 -3.89
N THR A 110 -0.32 27.63 -2.58
CA THR A 110 0.89 27.57 -1.74
C THR A 110 1.07 26.21 -1.09
N GLY A 111 0.57 25.17 -1.74
CA GLY A 111 0.70 23.83 -1.20
C GLY A 111 -0.36 23.49 -0.21
N ARG A 112 -1.27 24.20 -0.15
CA ARG A 112 -2.25 23.87 0.57
C ARG A 112 -3.05 24.17 0.95
#